data_32f49e0d06a916bc9ed828ffa3769694
#
_entry.id   32f49e0d06a916bc9ed828ffa3769694
#
_cell.length_a   1.000
_cell.length_b   1.000
_cell.length_c   1.000
_cell.angle_alpha   90.00
_cell.angle_beta   90.00
_cell.angle_gamma   90.00
#
_symmetry.space_group_name_H-M   'P 1'
#
loop_
_entity.id
_entity.type
_entity.pdbx_description
1 polymer ?
#
loop_
_entity_poly.entity_id
_entity_poly.type
_entity_poly.pdbx_seq_one_letter_code
_entity_poly.pdbx_strand_id
1 'polypeptide(L)'
;MNAFQEAIRSGLEEYLQGLHRAIESLTPREARWQPTAYTNHIAWLVWHMARVEDRWVNRHLRETAEVWTAAGWANRFGMDPESTGFGQTMEEVQAMPEIPLTDLLAYFDAVRAVTRQYLDHATDADLAREYPHPRLGTRSGAWIVGHILVEESQHTGQVALLRGMMRGGSA
;
A
#
# COMPACT_ATOMS: atom_id res chain seq x y z
N MET A 1 -6.70 19.39 11.94
CA MET A 1 -5.45 18.69 11.53
C MET A 1 -4.27 19.44 12.12
N ASN A 2 -3.37 18.75 12.83
CA ASN A 2 -2.15 19.34 13.38
C ASN A 2 -0.96 19.18 12.40
N ALA A 3 0.19 19.79 12.71
CA ALA A 3 1.38 19.76 11.82
C ALA A 3 1.92 18.33 11.54
N PHE A 4 1.77 17.40 12.50
CA PHE A 4 2.15 16.01 12.29
C PHE A 4 1.25 15.32 11.25
N GLN A 5 -0.07 15.48 11.37
CA GLN A 5 -1.04 14.92 10.41
C GLN A 5 -0.84 15.50 9.01
N GLU A 6 -0.56 16.82 8.93
CA GLU A 6 -0.27 17.48 7.65
C GLU A 6 1.01 16.93 7.00
N ALA A 7 2.08 16.73 7.77
CA ALA A 7 3.32 16.16 7.27
C ALA A 7 3.14 14.73 6.76
N ILE A 8 2.42 13.87 7.51
CA ILE A 8 2.10 12.50 7.09
C ILE A 8 1.27 12.52 5.81
N ARG A 9 0.19 13.30 5.78
CA ARG A 9 -0.68 13.42 4.60
C ARG A 9 0.11 13.87 3.37
N SER A 10 0.93 14.91 3.51
CA SER A 10 1.76 15.43 2.41
C SER A 10 2.70 14.37 1.87
N GLY A 11 3.37 13.62 2.74
CA GLY A 11 4.28 12.55 2.33
C GLY A 11 3.56 11.39 1.63
N LEU A 12 2.42 10.96 2.16
CA LEU A 12 1.60 9.92 1.53
C LEU A 12 1.09 10.34 0.14
N GLU A 13 0.69 11.61 -0.04
CA GLU A 13 0.30 12.14 -1.35
C GLU A 13 1.49 12.19 -2.33
N GLU A 14 2.65 12.61 -1.87
CA GLU A 14 3.86 12.64 -2.70
C GLU A 14 4.24 11.24 -3.20
N TYR A 15 4.20 10.23 -2.33
CA TYR A 15 4.48 8.85 -2.71
C TYR A 15 3.44 8.27 -3.68
N LEU A 16 2.15 8.50 -3.43
CA LEU A 16 1.11 8.05 -4.36
C LEU A 16 1.27 8.69 -5.75
N GLN A 17 1.51 10.00 -5.81
CA GLN A 17 1.79 10.67 -7.08
C GLN A 17 3.07 10.16 -7.74
N GLY A 18 4.11 9.89 -6.95
CA GLY A 18 5.35 9.27 -7.43
C GLY A 18 5.10 7.87 -8.00
N LEU A 19 4.28 7.08 -7.34
CA LEU A 19 3.87 5.76 -7.81
C LEU A 19 3.11 5.84 -9.13
N HIS A 20 2.10 6.72 -9.25
CA HIS A 20 1.36 6.93 -10.49
C HIS A 20 2.31 7.22 -11.66
N ARG A 21 3.25 8.17 -11.47
CA ARG A 21 4.27 8.47 -12.49
C ARG A 21 5.18 7.29 -12.82
N ALA A 22 5.60 6.55 -11.79
CA ALA A 22 6.52 5.42 -11.96
C ALA A 22 5.91 4.26 -12.73
N ILE A 23 4.59 4.05 -12.65
CA ILE A 23 3.90 2.96 -13.35
C ILE A 23 3.16 3.40 -14.63
N GLU A 24 3.15 4.71 -14.91
CA GLU A 24 2.58 5.22 -16.14
C GLU A 24 3.20 4.55 -17.37
N SER A 25 2.36 4.16 -18.31
CA SER A 25 2.78 3.49 -19.56
C SER A 25 3.46 2.12 -19.40
N LEU A 26 3.44 1.49 -18.21
CA LEU A 26 3.87 0.11 -18.08
C LEU A 26 2.85 -0.85 -18.69
N THR A 27 3.33 -1.77 -19.49
CA THR A 27 2.52 -2.88 -19.99
C THR A 27 2.28 -3.91 -18.86
N PRO A 28 1.24 -4.77 -18.97
CA PRO A 28 1.02 -5.86 -18.01
C PRO A 28 2.25 -6.76 -17.83
N ARG A 29 2.98 -7.03 -18.91
CA ARG A 29 4.22 -7.82 -18.87
C ARG A 29 5.31 -7.12 -18.06
N GLU A 30 5.50 -5.82 -18.26
CA GLU A 30 6.48 -5.03 -17.49
C GLU A 30 6.10 -4.95 -16.02
N ALA A 31 4.81 -4.80 -15.71
CA ALA A 31 4.32 -4.77 -14.33
C ALA A 31 4.59 -6.07 -13.56
N ARG A 32 4.75 -7.19 -14.27
CA ARG A 32 5.06 -8.52 -13.70
C ARG A 32 6.52 -8.93 -13.89
N TRP A 33 7.35 -8.07 -14.47
CA TRP A 33 8.75 -8.37 -14.67
C TRP A 33 9.51 -8.44 -13.34
N GLN A 34 10.39 -9.41 -13.20
CA GLN A 34 11.25 -9.64 -12.05
C GLN A 34 12.71 -9.75 -12.53
N PRO A 35 13.65 -8.99 -11.98
CA PRO A 35 15.07 -9.12 -12.34
C PRO A 35 15.67 -10.47 -11.92
N THR A 36 15.12 -11.07 -10.88
CA THR A 36 15.47 -12.41 -10.39
C THR A 36 14.21 -13.14 -9.93
N ALA A 37 14.29 -14.46 -9.79
CA ALA A 37 13.19 -15.27 -9.25
C ALA A 37 12.86 -14.98 -7.76
N TYR A 38 13.65 -14.14 -7.09
CA TYR A 38 13.53 -13.83 -5.66
C TYR A 38 13.09 -12.41 -5.38
N THR A 39 12.62 -11.68 -6.38
CA THR A 39 12.18 -10.27 -6.24
C THR A 39 10.67 -10.16 -6.44
N ASN A 40 10.04 -9.24 -5.72
CA ASN A 40 8.66 -8.88 -6.00
C ASN A 40 8.57 -8.14 -7.35
N HIS A 41 7.46 -8.27 -8.04
CA HIS A 41 7.18 -7.49 -9.24
C HIS A 41 6.31 -6.25 -8.92
N ILE A 42 6.27 -5.27 -9.81
CA ILE A 42 5.61 -3.97 -9.59
C ILE A 42 4.12 -4.13 -9.26
N ALA A 43 3.37 -4.96 -9.98
CA ALA A 43 1.95 -5.16 -9.70
C ALA A 43 1.70 -5.67 -8.28
N TRP A 44 2.54 -6.59 -7.79
CA TRP A 44 2.46 -7.07 -6.43
C TRP A 44 2.78 -5.96 -5.41
N LEU A 45 3.81 -5.15 -5.66
CA LEU A 45 4.18 -4.03 -4.78
C LEU A 45 3.05 -3.01 -4.66
N VAL A 46 2.40 -2.64 -5.78
CA VAL A 46 1.25 -1.72 -5.78
C VAL A 46 0.10 -2.27 -4.95
N TRP A 47 -0.25 -3.54 -5.17
CA TRP A 47 -1.28 -4.21 -4.39
C TRP A 47 -0.92 -4.29 -2.90
N HIS A 48 0.29 -4.70 -2.59
CA HIS A 48 0.77 -4.87 -1.22
C HIS A 48 0.71 -3.57 -0.41
N MET A 49 1.21 -2.46 -0.97
CA MET A 49 1.14 -1.13 -0.33
C MET A 49 -0.31 -0.77 0.01
N ALA A 50 -1.23 -0.89 -0.96
CA ALA A 50 -2.63 -0.60 -0.73
C ALA A 50 -3.25 -1.52 0.34
N ARG A 51 -2.90 -2.82 0.36
CA ARG A 51 -3.38 -3.77 1.37
C ARG A 51 -2.87 -3.45 2.77
N VAL A 52 -1.60 -3.06 2.89
CA VAL A 52 -0.99 -2.69 4.18
C VAL A 52 -1.65 -1.42 4.72
N GLU A 53 -1.80 -0.38 3.90
CA GLU A 53 -2.48 0.86 4.29
C GLU A 53 -3.93 0.58 4.71
N ASP A 54 -4.68 -0.17 3.91
CA ASP A 54 -6.08 -0.52 4.18
C ASP A 54 -6.23 -1.25 5.53
N ARG A 55 -5.39 -2.25 5.78
CA ARG A 55 -5.41 -3.01 7.04
C ARG A 55 -5.07 -2.14 8.24
N TRP A 56 -4.01 -1.34 8.17
CA TRP A 56 -3.62 -0.47 9.26
C TRP A 56 -4.68 0.60 9.55
N VAL A 57 -5.19 1.27 8.52
CA VAL A 57 -6.18 2.35 8.72
C VAL A 57 -7.54 1.79 9.10
N ASN A 58 -8.09 0.87 8.33
CA ASN A 58 -9.46 0.43 8.56
C ASN A 58 -9.57 -0.56 9.72
N ARG A 59 -8.78 -1.64 9.71
CA ARG A 59 -8.92 -2.68 10.71
C ARG A 59 -8.36 -2.28 12.08
N HIS A 60 -7.21 -1.56 12.11
CA HIS A 60 -6.57 -1.20 13.37
C HIS A 60 -7.01 0.19 13.88
N LEU A 61 -6.85 1.26 13.10
CA LEU A 61 -7.14 2.61 13.59
C LEU A 61 -8.64 2.88 13.70
N ARG A 62 -9.41 2.49 12.70
CA ARG A 62 -10.87 2.76 12.62
C ARG A 62 -11.72 1.64 13.19
N GLU A 63 -11.18 0.45 13.39
CA GLU A 63 -11.90 -0.75 13.85
C GLU A 63 -13.11 -1.06 12.96
N THR A 64 -12.95 -0.90 11.63
CA THR A 64 -13.97 -1.13 10.60
C THR A 64 -13.53 -2.19 9.58
N ALA A 65 -14.45 -2.61 8.72
CA ALA A 65 -14.12 -3.47 7.59
C ALA A 65 -13.14 -2.77 6.63
N GLU A 66 -12.19 -3.53 6.12
CA GLU A 66 -11.24 -3.06 5.10
C GLU A 66 -11.96 -2.74 3.78
N VAL A 67 -11.53 -1.74 3.04
CA VAL A 67 -12.04 -1.40 1.68
C VAL A 67 -11.93 -2.63 0.78
N TRP A 68 -10.88 -3.42 0.96
CA TRP A 68 -10.61 -4.67 0.27
C TRP A 68 -11.79 -5.63 0.23
N THR A 69 -12.40 -5.85 1.38
CA THR A 69 -13.56 -6.76 1.52
C THR A 69 -14.88 -6.03 1.36
N ALA A 70 -15.03 -4.85 1.99
CA ALA A 70 -16.29 -4.11 2.00
C ALA A 70 -16.73 -3.63 0.61
N ALA A 71 -15.78 -3.26 -0.25
CA ALA A 71 -16.05 -2.83 -1.63
C ALA A 71 -15.88 -3.97 -2.68
N GLY A 72 -15.67 -5.21 -2.23
CA GLY A 72 -15.61 -6.39 -3.09
C GLY A 72 -14.35 -6.54 -3.94
N TRP A 73 -13.27 -5.81 -3.62
CA TRP A 73 -12.01 -5.90 -4.38
C TRP A 73 -11.36 -7.29 -4.33
N ALA A 74 -11.42 -7.95 -3.16
CA ALA A 74 -10.92 -9.32 -3.02
C ALA A 74 -11.53 -10.27 -4.05
N ASN A 75 -12.86 -10.24 -4.15
CA ASN A 75 -13.60 -11.08 -5.10
C ASN A 75 -13.32 -10.66 -6.55
N ARG A 76 -13.27 -9.36 -6.84
CA ARG A 76 -12.99 -8.83 -8.17
C ARG A 76 -11.61 -9.27 -8.67
N PHE A 77 -10.62 -9.31 -7.79
CA PHE A 77 -9.25 -9.68 -8.13
C PHE A 77 -8.98 -11.19 -7.98
N GLY A 78 -9.93 -11.95 -7.44
CA GLY A 78 -9.76 -13.39 -7.19
C GLY A 78 -8.67 -13.71 -6.18
N MET A 79 -8.49 -12.84 -5.18
CA MET A 79 -7.43 -12.95 -4.17
C MET A 79 -8.00 -13.19 -2.78
N ASP A 80 -7.19 -13.79 -1.91
CA ASP A 80 -7.56 -14.06 -0.52
C ASP A 80 -7.94 -12.76 0.22
N PRO A 81 -9.15 -12.69 0.83
CA PRO A 81 -9.58 -11.53 1.59
C PRO A 81 -8.71 -11.21 2.81
N GLU A 82 -8.01 -12.19 3.37
CA GLU A 82 -7.14 -11.98 4.54
C GLU A 82 -5.68 -11.68 4.17
N SER A 83 -5.26 -11.93 2.93
CA SER A 83 -3.87 -11.69 2.54
C SER A 83 -3.55 -10.20 2.39
N THR A 84 -2.39 -9.81 2.89
CA THR A 84 -1.75 -8.51 2.63
C THR A 84 -0.46 -8.66 1.83
N GLY A 85 -0.08 -9.89 1.47
CA GLY A 85 1.22 -10.17 0.88
C GLY A 85 2.34 -10.40 1.90
N PHE A 86 2.12 -10.01 3.15
CA PHE A 86 3.13 -10.18 4.18
C PHE A 86 3.44 -11.67 4.42
N GLY A 87 4.73 -12.04 4.28
CA GLY A 87 5.20 -13.42 4.48
C GLY A 87 4.88 -14.38 3.34
N GLN A 88 4.38 -13.89 2.20
CA GLN A 88 4.20 -14.71 1.01
C GLN A 88 5.53 -15.26 0.48
N THR A 89 5.50 -16.49 0.01
CA THR A 89 6.59 -17.10 -0.74
C THR A 89 6.67 -16.53 -2.14
N MET A 90 7.80 -16.71 -2.82
CA MET A 90 7.93 -16.28 -4.22
C MET A 90 6.97 -17.02 -5.17
N GLU A 91 6.59 -18.25 -4.84
CA GLU A 91 5.58 -18.98 -5.59
C GLU A 91 4.21 -18.29 -5.50
N GLU A 92 3.81 -17.83 -4.29
CA GLU A 92 2.57 -17.08 -4.09
C GLU A 92 2.61 -15.71 -4.75
N VAL A 93 3.75 -15.00 -4.73
CA VAL A 93 3.95 -13.75 -5.46
C VAL A 93 3.77 -13.95 -6.97
N GLN A 94 4.35 -15.00 -7.53
CA GLN A 94 4.24 -15.33 -8.95
C GLN A 94 2.83 -15.81 -9.34
N ALA A 95 2.12 -16.46 -8.41
CA ALA A 95 0.75 -16.93 -8.61
C ALA A 95 -0.30 -15.80 -8.50
N MET A 96 0.09 -14.57 -8.14
CA MET A 96 -0.83 -13.43 -8.14
C MET A 96 -1.56 -13.32 -9.49
N PRO A 97 -2.90 -13.19 -9.53
CA PRO A 97 -3.64 -13.01 -10.76
C PRO A 97 -3.13 -11.82 -11.59
N GLU A 98 -3.33 -11.86 -12.90
CA GLU A 98 -3.02 -10.74 -13.76
C GLU A 98 -4.11 -9.66 -13.62
N ILE A 99 -3.79 -8.60 -12.89
CA ILE A 99 -4.68 -7.48 -12.60
C ILE A 99 -4.14 -6.24 -13.32
N PRO A 100 -4.97 -5.52 -14.10
CA PRO A 100 -4.55 -4.27 -14.71
C PRO A 100 -4.05 -3.27 -13.66
N LEU A 101 -2.95 -2.57 -13.94
CA LEU A 101 -2.42 -1.54 -13.03
C LEU A 101 -3.44 -0.44 -12.72
N THR A 102 -4.31 -0.11 -13.68
CA THR A 102 -5.42 0.82 -13.48
C THR A 102 -6.39 0.36 -12.40
N ASP A 103 -6.66 -0.94 -12.30
CA ASP A 103 -7.54 -1.50 -11.28
C ASP A 103 -6.85 -1.55 -9.91
N LEU A 104 -5.55 -1.87 -9.88
CA LEU A 104 -4.75 -1.81 -8.67
C LEU A 104 -4.67 -0.38 -8.10
N LEU A 105 -4.45 0.62 -8.97
CA LEU A 105 -4.48 2.03 -8.58
C LEU A 105 -5.86 2.47 -8.11
N ALA A 106 -6.93 2.06 -8.78
CA ALA A 106 -8.29 2.39 -8.36
C ALA A 106 -8.61 1.85 -6.95
N TYR A 107 -8.10 0.66 -6.61
CA TYR A 107 -8.17 0.14 -5.25
C TYR A 107 -7.32 1.00 -4.29
N PHE A 108 -6.08 1.32 -4.65
CA PHE A 108 -5.21 2.15 -3.81
C PHE A 108 -5.81 3.54 -3.56
N ASP A 109 -6.32 4.19 -4.60
CA ASP A 109 -6.99 5.50 -4.48
C ASP A 109 -8.20 5.44 -3.55
N ALA A 110 -8.99 4.36 -3.60
CA ALA A 110 -10.11 4.15 -2.69
C ALA A 110 -9.66 4.00 -1.23
N VAL A 111 -8.57 3.28 -0.98
CA VAL A 111 -7.95 3.16 0.36
C VAL A 111 -7.44 4.53 0.81
N ARG A 112 -6.68 5.23 -0.03
CA ARG A 112 -6.12 6.55 0.27
C ARG A 112 -7.21 7.57 0.60
N ALA A 113 -8.36 7.52 -0.05
CA ALA A 113 -9.49 8.40 0.28
C ALA A 113 -9.95 8.21 1.73
N VAL A 114 -9.96 6.98 2.22
CA VAL A 114 -10.31 6.67 3.63
C VAL A 114 -9.22 7.14 4.58
N THR A 115 -7.95 6.94 4.23
CA THR A 115 -6.81 7.42 5.02
C THR A 115 -6.83 8.94 5.17
N ARG A 116 -7.12 9.67 4.08
CA ARG A 116 -7.30 11.13 4.12
C ARG A 116 -8.39 11.53 5.12
N GLN A 117 -9.57 10.89 5.04
CA GLN A 117 -10.65 11.16 5.97
C GLN A 117 -10.25 10.89 7.42
N TYR A 118 -9.54 9.80 7.68
CA TYR A 118 -9.04 9.50 9.02
C TYR A 118 -8.09 10.60 9.52
N LEU A 119 -7.10 11.00 8.71
CA LEU A 119 -6.14 12.05 9.08
C LEU A 119 -6.81 13.42 9.29
N ASP A 120 -7.85 13.74 8.51
CA ASP A 120 -8.58 15.01 8.65
C ASP A 120 -9.37 15.10 9.95
N HIS A 121 -9.82 13.98 10.53
CA HIS A 121 -10.70 13.95 11.69
C HIS A 121 -10.05 13.38 12.96
N ALA A 122 -8.93 12.66 12.86
CA ALA A 122 -8.25 12.08 14.01
C ALA A 122 -7.83 13.15 15.01
N THR A 123 -8.14 12.91 16.27
CA THR A 123 -7.75 13.77 17.39
C THR A 123 -6.38 13.40 17.92
N ASP A 124 -5.78 14.25 18.76
CA ASP A 124 -4.55 13.90 19.46
C ASP A 124 -4.73 12.65 20.36
N ALA A 125 -5.96 12.44 20.88
CA ALA A 125 -6.28 11.25 21.65
C ALA A 125 -6.29 9.98 20.77
N ASP A 126 -6.80 10.05 19.54
CA ASP A 126 -6.77 8.93 18.58
C ASP A 126 -5.32 8.59 18.18
N LEU A 127 -4.50 9.60 17.97
CA LEU A 127 -3.08 9.41 17.64
C LEU A 127 -2.27 8.86 18.82
N ALA A 128 -2.63 9.21 20.06
CA ALA A 128 -1.99 8.68 21.26
C ALA A 128 -2.53 7.31 21.68
N ARG A 129 -3.73 6.92 21.23
CA ARG A 129 -4.34 5.62 21.55
C ARG A 129 -3.43 4.48 21.15
N GLU A 130 -3.34 3.47 21.99
CA GLU A 130 -2.53 2.28 21.77
C GLU A 130 -3.36 1.14 21.17
N TYR A 131 -2.77 0.48 20.18
CA TYR A 131 -3.36 -0.64 19.43
C TYR A 131 -2.45 -1.87 19.56
N PRO A 132 -2.99 -3.02 19.98
CA PRO A 132 -2.23 -4.26 20.04
C PRO A 132 -1.94 -4.79 18.64
N HIS A 133 -0.72 -5.27 18.42
CA HIS A 133 -0.33 -5.96 17.20
C HIS A 133 0.39 -7.25 17.55
N PRO A 134 -0.02 -8.41 16.98
CA PRO A 134 0.44 -9.74 17.44
C PRO A 134 1.95 -9.96 17.34
N ARG A 135 2.66 -9.19 16.49
CA ARG A 135 4.10 -9.36 16.27
C ARG A 135 4.92 -8.14 16.67
N LEU A 136 4.35 -6.95 16.60
CA LEU A 136 5.05 -5.70 16.91
C LEU A 136 4.81 -5.22 18.34
N GLY A 137 3.95 -5.92 19.11
CA GLY A 137 3.50 -5.45 20.40
C GLY A 137 2.57 -4.24 20.27
N THR A 138 2.41 -3.45 21.33
CA THR A 138 1.54 -2.28 21.33
C THR A 138 2.17 -1.12 20.56
N ARG A 139 1.37 -0.43 19.73
CA ARG A 139 1.79 0.73 18.94
C ARG A 139 0.75 1.84 18.99
N SER A 140 1.19 3.08 19.08
CA SER A 140 0.28 4.23 19.06
C SER A 140 -0.29 4.48 17.64
N GLY A 141 -1.42 5.16 17.55
CA GLY A 141 -1.98 5.61 16.28
C GLY A 141 -0.99 6.46 15.47
N ALA A 142 -0.26 7.35 16.13
CA ALA A 142 0.80 8.15 15.50
C ALA A 142 1.91 7.26 14.91
N TRP A 143 2.33 6.20 15.62
CA TRP A 143 3.30 5.26 15.10
C TRP A 143 2.75 4.54 13.85
N ILE A 144 1.49 4.13 13.88
CA ILE A 144 0.86 3.41 12.75
C ILE A 144 0.86 4.26 11.49
N VAL A 145 0.40 5.51 11.56
CA VAL A 145 0.39 6.38 10.35
C VAL A 145 1.79 6.74 9.88
N GLY A 146 2.76 6.89 10.79
CA GLY A 146 4.17 7.03 10.45
C GLY A 146 4.75 5.78 9.79
N HIS A 147 4.34 4.58 10.24
CA HIS A 147 4.77 3.32 9.67
C HIS A 147 4.24 3.10 8.25
N ILE A 148 3.01 3.48 7.97
CA ILE A 148 2.45 3.46 6.61
C ILE A 148 3.32 4.31 5.67
N LEU A 149 3.73 5.51 6.10
CA LEU A 149 4.61 6.37 5.30
C LEU A 149 5.95 5.70 4.99
N VAL A 150 6.54 4.99 5.98
CA VAL A 150 7.80 4.24 5.78
C VAL A 150 7.62 3.09 4.79
N GLU A 151 6.57 2.30 4.93
CA GLU A 151 6.22 1.20 4.02
C GLU A 151 6.10 1.69 2.58
N GLU A 152 5.33 2.75 2.36
CA GLU A 152 5.12 3.28 1.02
C GLU A 152 6.39 3.86 0.41
N SER A 153 7.22 4.54 1.21
CA SER A 153 8.49 5.08 0.72
C SER A 153 9.44 3.99 0.24
N GLN A 154 9.54 2.91 1.02
CA GLN A 154 10.39 1.76 0.68
C GLN A 154 9.93 1.09 -0.61
N HIS A 155 8.64 0.80 -0.73
CA HIS A 155 8.10 0.08 -1.88
C HIS A 155 8.00 0.95 -3.13
N THR A 156 7.71 2.24 -3.01
CA THR A 156 7.78 3.19 -4.14
C THR A 156 9.20 3.28 -4.69
N GLY A 157 10.22 3.28 -3.82
CA GLY A 157 11.62 3.21 -4.23
C GLY A 157 11.94 1.89 -4.97
N GLN A 158 11.40 0.76 -4.53
CA GLN A 158 11.55 -0.53 -5.23
C GLN A 158 10.87 -0.50 -6.61
N VAL A 159 9.68 0.07 -6.73
CA VAL A 159 8.97 0.25 -8.02
C VAL A 159 9.82 1.09 -8.99
N ALA A 160 10.36 2.21 -8.53
CA ALA A 160 11.20 3.08 -9.33
C ALA A 160 12.48 2.35 -9.79
N LEU A 161 13.11 1.61 -8.90
CA LEU A 161 14.29 0.79 -9.20
C LEU A 161 13.97 -0.27 -10.27
N LEU A 162 12.91 -1.05 -10.10
CA LEU A 162 12.50 -2.09 -11.06
C LEU A 162 12.21 -1.50 -12.44
N ARG A 163 11.51 -0.35 -12.49
CA ARG A 163 11.27 0.37 -13.74
C ARG A 163 12.58 0.80 -14.41
N GLY A 164 13.51 1.38 -13.64
CA GLY A 164 14.82 1.79 -14.15
C GLY A 164 15.63 0.61 -14.70
N MET A 165 15.62 -0.53 -14.01
CA MET A 165 16.30 -1.75 -14.48
C MET A 165 15.71 -2.29 -15.80
N MET A 166 14.40 -2.22 -15.99
CA MET A 166 13.73 -2.66 -17.22
C MET A 166 14.00 -1.77 -18.41
N ARG A 167 13.96 -0.46 -18.20
CA ARG A 167 13.93 0.53 -19.31
C ARG A 167 15.26 1.23 -19.54
N GLY A 168 16.30 0.92 -18.74
CA GLY A 168 17.58 1.60 -18.82
C GLY A 168 17.45 3.03 -18.29
N GLY A 169 17.89 3.28 -17.07
CA GLY A 169 17.63 4.47 -16.28
C GLY A 169 17.68 5.81 -17.04
N SER A 170 16.52 6.39 -17.13
CA SER A 170 16.34 7.83 -17.00
C SER A 170 15.18 8.02 -16.03
N ALA A 171 15.54 8.47 -14.83
CA ALA A 171 14.56 8.90 -13.85
C ALA A 171 13.90 10.19 -14.32
#